data_da138e53c7c8f8eb59f38298715628e8
#
_entry.id   da138e53c7c8f8eb59f38298715628e8
#
_cell.length_a   1.000
_cell.length_b   1.000
_cell.length_c   1.000
_cell.angle_alpha   90.00
_cell.angle_beta   90.00
_cell.angle_gamma   90.00
#
_symmetry.space_group_name_H-M   'P 1'
#
loop_
_entity.id
_entity.type
_entity.pdbx_description
1 polymer ?
#
loop_
_entity_poly.entity_id
_entity_poly.type
_entity_poly.pdbx_seq_one_letter_code
_entity_poly.pdbx_strand_id
1 'polypeptide(L)'
;AELLSLLEAAGVELSDSVRSGPRPATSQEHESQGDLVRQYLRDIGRYPLISARREVELWSLMSQGTAAQRELEADADGKLEPNVRRSLQLQVDAGQRAYAELVCANLRLVVSIAKARRYESSGVEFADRIQDGNLGLMRAAEKFDGSKGFKFSTYATYWIKQAIERGIGARGRAIRIPHHMHEQLRKVRKAVSRLTARLDREPTLAEICDATGLDPGKVQAALDLMRPIRSLDALLGDEGDLRLSDVLVAQGT
;
A
#
# COMPACT_ATOMS: atom_id res chain seq x y z
N ALA A 1 5.26 1.29 12.80
CA ALA A 1 5.57 2.04 14.03
C ALA A 1 4.77 3.34 14.08
N GLU A 2 4.85 4.21 13.07
CA GLU A 2 4.14 5.51 13.02
C GLU A 2 2.62 5.39 13.10
N LEU A 3 2.00 4.42 12.39
CA LEU A 3 0.55 4.22 12.44
C LEU A 3 0.08 3.77 13.83
N LEU A 4 0.87 2.93 14.51
CA LEU A 4 0.57 2.46 15.86
C LEU A 4 0.61 3.63 16.86
N SER A 5 1.64 4.50 16.76
CA SER A 5 1.73 5.67 17.62
C SER A 5 0.63 6.70 17.37
N LEU A 6 0.14 6.82 16.12
CA LEU A 6 -1.00 7.67 15.76
C LEU A 6 -2.32 7.13 16.29
N LEU A 7 -2.52 5.81 16.26
CA LEU A 7 -3.71 5.17 16.82
C LEU A 7 -3.73 5.28 18.36
N GLU A 8 -2.57 5.14 19.02
CA GLU A 8 -2.42 5.37 20.46
C GLU A 8 -2.68 6.84 20.83
N ALA A 9 -2.17 7.79 20.06
CA ALA A 9 -2.42 9.21 20.23
C ALA A 9 -3.90 9.60 20.05
N ALA A 10 -4.64 8.82 19.21
CA ALA A 10 -6.08 8.96 19.01
C ALA A 10 -6.93 8.27 20.12
N GLY A 11 -6.28 7.72 21.16
CA GLY A 11 -6.96 7.07 22.28
C GLY A 11 -7.50 5.67 21.95
N VAL A 12 -6.95 5.00 20.94
CA VAL A 12 -7.27 3.62 20.61
C VAL A 12 -6.40 2.70 21.45
N GLU A 13 -7.01 1.97 22.38
CA GLU A 13 -6.32 0.88 23.08
C GLU A 13 -6.06 -0.28 22.11
N LEU A 14 -4.80 -0.46 21.73
CA LEU A 14 -4.36 -1.57 20.90
C LEU A 14 -4.09 -2.79 21.79
N SER A 15 -4.67 -3.95 21.44
CA SER A 15 -4.38 -5.19 22.16
C SER A 15 -2.91 -5.59 21.96
N ASP A 16 -2.34 -6.27 22.99
CA ASP A 16 -0.92 -6.68 23.00
C ASP A 16 -0.50 -7.57 21.82
N SER A 17 -1.46 -8.22 21.15
CA SER A 17 -1.23 -9.01 19.94
C SER A 17 -0.80 -8.17 18.72
N VAL A 18 -1.08 -6.88 18.70
CA VAL A 18 -0.68 -5.95 17.59
C VAL A 18 0.74 -5.43 17.78
N ARG A 19 1.29 -5.52 19.00
CA ARG A 19 2.63 -5.01 19.36
C ARG A 19 3.77 -5.98 19.07
N SER A 20 3.48 -7.29 18.91
CA SER A 20 4.49 -8.31 18.64
C SER A 20 4.60 -8.61 17.14
N GLY A 21 5.78 -8.36 16.54
CA GLY A 21 6.07 -8.61 15.13
C GLY A 21 6.07 -10.10 14.72
N PRO A 22 6.15 -10.40 13.42
CA PRO A 22 5.78 -11.70 12.85
C PRO A 22 6.75 -12.84 13.16
N ARG A 23 6.20 -14.01 13.53
CA ARG A 23 6.85 -15.33 13.55
C ARG A 23 6.51 -16.13 12.28
N PRO A 24 7.32 -17.12 11.85
CA PRO A 24 7.08 -17.88 10.61
C PRO A 24 5.82 -18.77 10.70
N ALA A 25 5.08 -18.81 9.57
CA ALA A 25 3.70 -19.25 9.49
C ALA A 25 3.51 -20.78 9.43
N THR A 26 2.67 -21.29 10.35
CA THR A 26 2.05 -22.62 10.30
C THR A 26 0.53 -22.44 10.11
N SER A 27 -0.21 -23.51 9.79
CA SER A 27 -1.65 -23.49 9.50
C SER A 27 -2.54 -22.80 10.57
N GLN A 28 -2.08 -22.70 11.83
CA GLN A 28 -2.72 -21.93 12.90
C GLN A 28 -2.63 -20.40 12.70
N GLU A 29 -1.70 -19.92 11.89
CA GLU A 29 -1.48 -18.48 11.66
C GLU A 29 -2.47 -17.89 10.64
N HIS A 30 -2.98 -18.67 9.70
CA HIS A 30 -4.04 -18.22 8.79
C HIS A 30 -5.36 -17.95 9.51
N GLU A 31 -5.70 -18.70 10.54
CA GLU A 31 -6.86 -18.45 11.40
C GLU A 31 -6.65 -17.18 12.26
N SER A 32 -5.44 -17.02 12.83
CA SER A 32 -5.11 -15.84 13.64
C SER A 32 -5.05 -14.55 12.83
N GLN A 33 -4.58 -14.59 11.59
CA GLN A 33 -4.58 -13.43 10.69
C GLN A 33 -5.99 -13.00 10.28
N GLY A 34 -6.89 -13.97 10.06
CA GLY A 34 -8.32 -13.69 9.83
C GLY A 34 -8.95 -12.94 10.99
N ASP A 35 -8.57 -13.27 12.22
CA ASP A 35 -9.07 -12.61 13.42
C ASP A 35 -8.49 -11.21 13.62
N LEU A 36 -7.21 -11.00 13.31
CA LEU A 36 -6.57 -9.67 13.35
C LEU A 36 -7.22 -8.71 12.34
N VAL A 37 -7.48 -9.16 11.11
CA VAL A 37 -8.19 -8.33 10.12
C VAL A 37 -9.61 -8.03 10.57
N ARG A 38 -10.33 -8.97 11.17
CA ARG A 38 -11.68 -8.73 11.71
C ARG A 38 -11.67 -7.73 12.86
N GLN A 39 -10.67 -7.81 13.74
CA GLN A 39 -10.50 -6.85 14.82
C GLN A 39 -10.23 -5.46 14.27
N TYR A 40 -9.27 -5.33 13.35
CA TYR A 40 -8.97 -4.07 12.66
C TYR A 40 -10.22 -3.46 12.01
N LEU A 41 -11.02 -4.27 11.28
CA LEU A 41 -12.26 -3.80 10.66
C LEU A 41 -13.30 -3.30 11.67
N ARG A 42 -13.38 -3.93 12.84
CA ARG A 42 -14.22 -3.45 13.94
C ARG A 42 -13.76 -2.12 14.51
N ASP A 43 -12.43 -1.97 14.68
CA ASP A 43 -11.87 -0.76 15.30
C ASP A 43 -12.01 0.45 14.38
N ILE A 44 -11.72 0.31 13.09
CA ILE A 44 -11.91 1.39 12.12
C ILE A 44 -13.40 1.74 11.93
N GLY A 45 -14.31 0.80 12.22
CA GLY A 45 -15.74 1.01 12.18
C GLY A 45 -16.26 1.98 13.24
N ARG A 46 -15.51 2.19 14.33
CA ARG A 46 -15.87 3.12 15.43
C ARG A 46 -15.72 4.58 15.04
N TYR A 47 -14.89 4.88 14.04
CA TYR A 47 -14.70 6.26 13.60
C TYR A 47 -15.83 6.70 12.68
N PRO A 48 -16.53 7.80 13.01
CA PRO A 48 -17.58 8.33 12.17
C PRO A 48 -17.04 8.89 10.87
N LEU A 49 -17.87 8.86 9.81
CA LEU A 49 -17.55 9.55 8.57
C LEU A 49 -17.62 11.06 8.79
N ILE A 50 -16.70 11.78 8.18
CA ILE A 50 -16.63 13.24 8.26
C ILE A 50 -17.26 13.90 7.02
N SER A 51 -17.82 15.09 7.22
CA SER A 51 -18.37 15.89 6.13
C SER A 51 -17.27 16.68 5.41
N ALA A 52 -17.52 17.10 4.16
CA ALA A 52 -16.59 17.94 3.41
C ALA A 52 -16.22 19.23 4.14
N ARG A 53 -17.17 19.83 4.90
CA ARG A 53 -16.88 20.99 5.75
C ARG A 53 -15.88 20.65 6.83
N ARG A 54 -16.04 19.48 7.48
CA ARG A 54 -15.11 19.03 8.51
C ARG A 54 -13.73 18.73 7.95
N GLU A 55 -13.62 18.19 6.72
CA GLU A 55 -12.33 17.99 6.03
C GLU A 55 -11.55 19.31 5.90
N VAL A 56 -12.23 20.41 5.53
CA VAL A 56 -11.62 21.76 5.42
C VAL A 56 -11.22 22.31 6.78
N GLU A 57 -12.06 22.13 7.82
CA GLU A 57 -11.75 22.55 9.18
C GLU A 57 -10.49 21.83 9.71
N LEU A 58 -10.41 20.51 9.53
CA LEU A 58 -9.25 19.70 9.93
C LEU A 58 -7.98 20.13 9.17
N TRP A 59 -8.08 20.33 7.85
CA TRP A 59 -6.97 20.85 7.08
C TRP A 59 -6.48 22.22 7.59
N SER A 60 -7.37 23.11 7.95
CA SER A 60 -7.00 24.43 8.51
C SER A 60 -6.22 24.27 9.83
N LEU A 61 -6.69 23.40 10.75
CA LEU A 61 -5.98 23.12 11.99
C LEU A 61 -4.61 22.49 11.76
N MET A 62 -4.50 21.56 10.81
CA MET A 62 -3.22 20.94 10.42
C MET A 62 -2.25 21.98 9.87
N SER A 63 -2.73 22.89 9.01
CA SER A 63 -1.92 23.96 8.43
C SER A 63 -1.40 24.93 9.51
N GLN A 64 -2.26 25.32 10.45
CA GLN A 64 -1.89 26.17 11.60
C GLN A 64 -0.86 25.46 12.50
N GLY A 65 -1.09 24.17 12.80
CA GLY A 65 -0.15 23.37 13.60
C GLY A 65 1.22 23.25 12.93
N THR A 66 1.25 23.07 11.59
CA THR A 66 2.52 23.01 10.84
C THR A 66 3.23 24.38 10.83
N ALA A 67 2.51 25.48 10.76
CA ALA A 67 3.08 26.81 10.85
C ALA A 67 3.67 27.06 12.25
N ALA A 68 2.91 26.75 13.31
CA ALA A 68 3.35 26.85 14.69
C ALA A 68 4.58 25.98 15.00
N GLN A 69 4.65 24.78 14.44
CA GLN A 69 5.81 23.90 14.55
C GLN A 69 7.06 24.55 13.97
N ARG A 70 6.97 25.15 12.79
CA ARG A 70 8.09 25.85 12.15
C ARG A 70 8.56 27.06 12.94
N GLU A 71 7.64 27.81 13.56
CA GLU A 71 7.99 28.94 14.44
C GLU A 71 8.74 28.46 15.69
N LEU A 72 8.30 27.34 16.30
CA LEU A 72 8.99 26.76 17.44
C LEU A 72 10.39 26.23 17.06
N GLU A 73 10.54 25.62 15.89
CA GLU A 73 11.83 25.15 15.36
C GLU A 73 12.78 26.31 15.01
N ALA A 74 12.24 27.44 14.55
CA ALA A 74 13.03 28.63 14.28
C ALA A 74 13.54 29.33 15.55
N ASP A 75 12.90 29.09 16.71
CA ASP A 75 13.30 29.65 18.01
C ASP A 75 14.39 28.81 18.69
N ALA A 76 15.45 28.48 17.95
CA ALA A 76 16.57 27.69 18.50
C ALA A 76 17.27 28.38 19.69
N ASP A 77 17.21 29.70 19.75
CA ASP A 77 17.83 30.52 20.81
C ASP A 77 16.93 30.69 22.06
N GLY A 78 15.71 30.19 22.05
CA GLY A 78 14.77 30.29 23.17
C GLY A 78 14.29 31.72 23.46
N LYS A 79 14.21 32.57 22.45
CA LYS A 79 13.84 33.99 22.57
C LYS A 79 12.33 34.24 22.67
N LEU A 80 11.50 33.22 22.33
CA LEU A 80 10.06 33.34 22.44
C LEU A 80 9.60 33.42 23.89
N GLU A 81 8.69 34.33 24.17
CA GLU A 81 8.02 34.43 25.45
C GLU A 81 7.35 33.12 25.88
N PRO A 82 7.39 32.71 27.15
CA PRO A 82 6.81 31.44 27.61
C PRO A 82 5.32 31.25 27.19
N ASN A 83 4.56 32.34 27.24
CA ASN A 83 3.11 32.29 26.85
C ASN A 83 2.93 32.05 25.35
N VAL A 84 3.79 32.67 24.51
CA VAL A 84 3.76 32.48 23.07
C VAL A 84 4.14 31.04 22.71
N ARG A 85 5.23 30.53 23.32
CA ARG A 85 5.67 29.16 23.17
C ARG A 85 4.55 28.16 23.53
N ARG A 86 3.87 28.38 24.67
CA ARG A 86 2.75 27.54 25.09
C ARG A 86 1.58 27.59 24.10
N SER A 87 1.25 28.77 23.57
CA SER A 87 0.20 28.95 22.55
C SER A 87 0.53 28.18 21.27
N LEU A 88 1.77 28.29 20.78
CA LEU A 88 2.26 27.56 19.61
C LEU A 88 2.20 26.03 19.84
N GLN A 89 2.60 25.56 21.01
CA GLN A 89 2.53 24.13 21.35
C GLN A 89 1.08 23.62 21.30
N LEU A 90 0.12 24.38 21.84
CA LEU A 90 -1.30 24.00 21.75
C LEU A 90 -1.82 23.94 20.31
N GLN A 91 -1.30 24.80 19.42
CA GLN A 91 -1.65 24.75 17.99
C GLN A 91 -1.04 23.51 17.31
N VAL A 92 0.20 23.15 17.64
CA VAL A 92 0.84 21.92 17.15
C VAL A 92 0.01 20.70 17.58
N ASP A 93 -0.34 20.60 18.87
CA ASP A 93 -1.13 19.50 19.40
C ASP A 93 -2.53 19.42 18.75
N ALA A 94 -3.17 20.57 18.48
CA ALA A 94 -4.43 20.64 17.77
C ALA A 94 -4.29 20.15 16.32
N GLY A 95 -3.22 20.52 15.64
CA GLY A 95 -2.89 20.08 14.28
C GLY A 95 -2.66 18.57 14.19
N GLN A 96 -1.93 18.00 15.16
CA GLN A 96 -1.68 16.54 15.23
C GLN A 96 -2.99 15.77 15.48
N ARG A 97 -3.85 16.24 16.37
CA ARG A 97 -5.17 15.63 16.59
C ARG A 97 -6.05 15.71 15.35
N ALA A 98 -6.04 16.84 14.66
CA ALA A 98 -6.78 17.01 13.40
C ALA A 98 -6.29 16.05 12.30
N TYR A 99 -4.98 15.85 12.19
CA TYR A 99 -4.39 14.86 11.28
C TYR A 99 -4.84 13.44 11.61
N ALA A 100 -4.77 13.05 12.89
CA ALA A 100 -5.21 11.73 13.32
C ALA A 100 -6.71 11.51 13.03
N GLU A 101 -7.57 12.50 13.30
CA GLU A 101 -9.00 12.45 13.00
C GLU A 101 -9.26 12.28 11.50
N LEU A 102 -8.56 13.05 10.64
CA LEU A 102 -8.69 12.95 9.18
C LEU A 102 -8.29 11.56 8.67
N VAL A 103 -7.16 11.01 9.16
CA VAL A 103 -6.69 9.68 8.76
C VAL A 103 -7.66 8.60 9.25
N CYS A 104 -8.02 8.59 10.55
CA CYS A 104 -8.87 7.56 11.15
C CYS A 104 -10.26 7.50 10.49
N ALA A 105 -10.89 8.65 10.21
CA ALA A 105 -12.17 8.72 9.52
C ALA A 105 -12.16 8.15 8.10
N ASN A 106 -10.97 8.05 7.46
CA ASN A 106 -10.80 7.59 6.09
C ASN A 106 -10.17 6.19 5.96
N LEU A 107 -9.88 5.47 7.06
CA LEU A 107 -9.32 4.10 7.00
C LEU A 107 -10.23 3.13 6.25
N ARG A 108 -11.56 3.30 6.33
CA ARG A 108 -12.54 2.49 5.59
C ARG A 108 -12.39 2.64 4.07
N LEU A 109 -11.97 3.81 3.58
CA LEU A 109 -11.68 4.03 2.16
C LEU A 109 -10.51 3.15 1.71
N VAL A 110 -9.45 3.03 2.52
CA VAL A 110 -8.31 2.17 2.23
C VAL A 110 -8.76 0.72 2.06
N VAL A 111 -9.55 0.21 2.99
CA VAL A 111 -10.07 -1.17 2.93
C VAL A 111 -10.87 -1.41 1.64
N SER A 112 -11.73 -0.47 1.27
CA SER A 112 -12.54 -0.57 0.05
C SER A 112 -11.68 -0.67 -1.23
N ILE A 113 -10.55 0.05 -1.26
CA ILE A 113 -9.61 0.03 -2.39
C ILE A 113 -8.76 -1.24 -2.36
N ALA A 114 -8.22 -1.64 -1.19
CA ALA A 114 -7.39 -2.82 -1.03
C ALA A 114 -8.11 -4.14 -1.34
N LYS A 115 -9.45 -4.17 -1.17
CA LYS A 115 -10.32 -5.32 -1.48
C LYS A 115 -10.59 -5.49 -2.99
N ALA A 116 -10.13 -4.57 -3.85
CA ALA A 116 -10.43 -4.66 -5.29
C ALA A 116 -9.88 -5.95 -5.90
N ARG A 117 -10.70 -6.68 -6.69
CA ARG A 117 -10.38 -7.97 -7.33
C ARG A 117 -9.05 -7.97 -8.09
N ARG A 118 -8.66 -6.85 -8.66
CA ARG A 118 -7.39 -6.70 -9.37
C ARG A 118 -6.15 -6.98 -8.52
N TYR A 119 -6.26 -6.97 -7.20
CA TYR A 119 -5.17 -7.22 -6.26
C TYR A 119 -5.21 -8.63 -5.64
N GLU A 120 -6.26 -9.43 -5.87
CA GLU A 120 -6.42 -10.76 -5.26
C GLU A 120 -5.30 -11.73 -5.64
N SER A 121 -4.86 -11.71 -6.90
CA SER A 121 -3.77 -12.55 -7.42
C SER A 121 -2.38 -11.88 -7.35
N SER A 122 -2.20 -10.90 -6.47
CA SER A 122 -0.97 -10.10 -6.41
C SER A 122 0.20 -10.79 -5.68
N GLY A 123 -0.04 -11.91 -4.98
CA GLY A 123 0.95 -12.55 -4.11
C GLY A 123 1.21 -11.79 -2.81
N VAL A 124 0.43 -10.73 -2.51
CA VAL A 124 0.51 -9.95 -1.26
C VAL A 124 -0.77 -10.15 -0.47
N GLU A 125 -0.66 -10.41 0.81
CA GLU A 125 -1.80 -10.63 1.70
C GLU A 125 -2.69 -9.40 1.82
N PHE A 126 -3.97 -9.63 2.17
CA PHE A 126 -4.94 -8.55 2.29
C PHE A 126 -4.58 -7.56 3.39
N ALA A 127 -4.07 -8.06 4.53
CA ALA A 127 -3.59 -7.22 5.62
C ALA A 127 -2.46 -6.29 5.19
N ASP A 128 -1.47 -6.81 4.47
CA ASP A 128 -0.34 -6.03 3.97
C ASP A 128 -0.77 -4.97 2.96
N ARG A 129 -1.72 -5.32 2.09
CA ARG A 129 -2.30 -4.36 1.14
C ARG A 129 -3.03 -3.21 1.84
N ILE A 130 -3.70 -3.50 2.96
CA ILE A 130 -4.32 -2.47 3.81
C ILE A 130 -3.23 -1.57 4.39
N GLN A 131 -2.15 -2.13 4.95
CA GLN A 131 -1.08 -1.31 5.55
C GLN A 131 -0.36 -0.45 4.51
N ASP A 132 -0.05 -1.00 3.34
CA ASP A 132 0.47 -0.18 2.23
C ASP A 132 -0.48 0.98 1.88
N GLY A 133 -1.78 0.68 1.82
CA GLY A 133 -2.80 1.68 1.56
C GLY A 133 -2.90 2.74 2.66
N ASN A 134 -2.74 2.36 3.93
CA ASN A 134 -2.71 3.27 5.07
C ASN A 134 -1.52 4.24 4.97
N LEU A 135 -0.32 3.77 4.58
CA LEU A 135 0.82 4.63 4.31
C LEU A 135 0.53 5.63 3.17
N GLY A 136 -0.20 5.18 2.15
CA GLY A 136 -0.67 6.07 1.08
C GLY A 136 -1.67 7.12 1.56
N LEU A 137 -2.61 6.73 2.43
CA LEU A 137 -3.59 7.63 3.06
C LEU A 137 -2.90 8.70 3.92
N MET A 138 -1.92 8.31 4.75
CA MET A 138 -1.14 9.22 5.59
C MET A 138 -0.44 10.28 4.74
N ARG A 139 0.24 9.87 3.67
CA ARG A 139 0.87 10.80 2.72
C ARG A 139 -0.14 11.72 2.03
N ALA A 140 -1.33 11.21 1.73
CA ALA A 140 -2.40 12.04 1.18
C ALA A 140 -2.84 13.11 2.17
N ALA A 141 -2.99 12.77 3.46
CA ALA A 141 -3.36 13.70 4.52
C ALA A 141 -2.32 14.81 4.71
N GLU A 142 -1.02 14.47 4.69
CA GLU A 142 0.07 15.45 4.78
C GLU A 142 0.08 16.47 3.62
N LYS A 143 -0.33 16.04 2.43
CA LYS A 143 -0.27 16.85 1.19
C LYS A 143 -1.61 17.41 0.76
N PHE A 144 -2.65 17.14 1.52
CA PHE A 144 -4.00 17.61 1.20
C PHE A 144 -4.10 19.12 1.34
N ASP A 145 -4.73 19.74 0.35
CA ASP A 145 -5.01 21.17 0.33
C ASP A 145 -6.55 21.38 0.26
N GLY A 146 -7.13 21.65 1.41
CA GLY A 146 -8.57 21.85 1.55
C GLY A 146 -9.09 23.16 0.93
N SER A 147 -8.20 24.11 0.56
CA SER A 147 -8.60 25.35 -0.10
C SER A 147 -9.11 25.14 -1.52
N LYS A 148 -8.73 24.03 -2.15
CA LYS A 148 -9.09 23.71 -3.55
C LYS A 148 -10.53 23.24 -3.74
N GLY A 149 -11.29 23.03 -2.68
CA GLY A 149 -12.70 22.67 -2.75
C GLY A 149 -13.00 21.23 -3.19
N PHE A 150 -11.98 20.38 -3.38
CA PHE A 150 -12.16 18.96 -3.68
C PHE A 150 -12.26 18.13 -2.41
N LYS A 151 -13.06 17.05 -2.44
CA LYS A 151 -13.15 16.10 -1.32
C LYS A 151 -11.81 15.40 -1.11
N PHE A 152 -11.44 15.21 0.15
CA PHE A 152 -10.23 14.47 0.52
C PHE A 152 -10.18 13.07 -0.10
N SER A 153 -11.31 12.34 -0.11
CA SER A 153 -11.39 11.00 -0.69
C SER A 153 -10.98 10.92 -2.16
N THR A 154 -11.25 11.95 -2.96
CA THR A 154 -10.86 12.02 -4.38
C THR A 154 -9.33 12.07 -4.51
N TYR A 155 -8.69 12.89 -3.70
CA TYR A 155 -7.23 13.03 -3.66
C TYR A 155 -6.54 11.79 -3.07
N ALA A 156 -7.02 11.31 -1.93
CA ALA A 156 -6.48 10.15 -1.22
C ALA A 156 -6.52 8.86 -2.05
N THR A 157 -7.57 8.66 -2.85
CA THR A 157 -7.71 7.47 -3.71
C THR A 157 -6.50 7.24 -4.61
N TYR A 158 -5.91 8.29 -5.16
CA TYR A 158 -4.71 8.19 -5.99
C TYR A 158 -3.51 7.67 -5.18
N TRP A 159 -3.25 8.29 -4.02
CA TRP A 159 -2.13 7.92 -3.15
C TRP A 159 -2.24 6.51 -2.59
N ILE A 160 -3.45 6.12 -2.17
CA ILE A 160 -3.74 4.77 -1.67
C ILE A 160 -3.46 3.73 -2.75
N LYS A 161 -3.98 3.94 -3.97
CA LYS A 161 -3.73 3.02 -5.10
C LYS A 161 -2.25 2.92 -5.42
N GLN A 162 -1.54 4.05 -5.50
CA GLN A 162 -0.11 4.09 -5.77
C GLN A 162 0.70 3.35 -4.71
N ALA A 163 0.36 3.52 -3.42
CA ALA A 163 1.06 2.86 -2.33
C ALA A 163 0.85 1.33 -2.35
N ILE A 164 -0.39 0.87 -2.57
CA ILE A 164 -0.70 -0.56 -2.72
C ILE A 164 0.04 -1.15 -3.94
N GLU A 165 -0.01 -0.51 -5.09
CA GLU A 165 0.68 -0.99 -6.30
C GLU A 165 2.20 -1.03 -6.12
N ARG A 166 2.78 -0.08 -5.39
CA ARG A 166 4.19 -0.07 -5.03
C ARG A 166 4.55 -1.21 -4.08
N GLY A 167 3.72 -1.48 -3.07
CA GLY A 167 3.89 -2.60 -2.14
C GLY A 167 3.82 -3.95 -2.84
N ILE A 168 2.85 -4.14 -3.74
CA ILE A 168 2.73 -5.33 -4.58
C ILE A 168 3.97 -5.50 -5.46
N GLY A 169 4.46 -4.43 -6.08
CA GLY A 169 5.69 -4.47 -6.87
C GLY A 169 6.93 -4.85 -6.06
N ALA A 170 6.97 -4.50 -4.78
CA ALA A 170 8.11 -4.78 -3.91
C ALA A 170 8.11 -6.21 -3.35
N ARG A 171 6.92 -6.79 -3.04
CA ARG A 171 6.78 -8.04 -2.26
C ARG A 171 5.99 -9.15 -2.96
N GLY A 172 5.23 -8.82 -4.01
CA GLY A 172 4.31 -9.76 -4.66
C GLY A 172 4.98 -10.87 -5.48
N ARG A 173 6.31 -10.97 -5.49
CA ARG A 173 7.06 -11.98 -6.23
C ARG A 173 8.15 -12.59 -5.37
N ALA A 174 8.36 -13.92 -5.49
CA ALA A 174 9.46 -14.62 -4.83
C ALA A 174 10.83 -14.07 -5.26
N ILE A 175 11.00 -13.75 -6.55
CA ILE A 175 12.19 -13.06 -7.07
C ILE A 175 11.82 -11.61 -7.28
N ARG A 176 12.44 -10.72 -6.49
CA ARG A 176 12.23 -9.28 -6.57
C ARG A 176 12.73 -8.73 -7.90
N ILE A 177 11.91 -7.92 -8.56
CA ILE A 177 12.29 -7.18 -9.78
C ILE A 177 12.20 -5.66 -9.52
N PRO A 178 13.05 -4.84 -10.21
CA PRO A 178 13.04 -3.40 -10.09
C PRO A 178 11.69 -2.78 -10.51
N HIS A 179 11.35 -1.64 -9.94
CA HIS A 179 10.05 -0.99 -10.16
C HIS A 179 9.78 -0.65 -11.63
N HIS A 180 10.79 -0.18 -12.37
CA HIS A 180 10.65 0.13 -13.80
C HIS A 180 10.30 -1.09 -14.64
N MET A 181 10.78 -2.28 -14.28
CA MET A 181 10.43 -3.54 -14.94
C MET A 181 8.97 -3.94 -14.66
N HIS A 182 8.43 -3.62 -13.48
CA HIS A 182 7.00 -3.83 -13.19
C HIS A 182 6.10 -3.01 -14.10
N GLU A 183 6.48 -1.78 -14.43
CA GLU A 183 5.70 -0.95 -15.35
C GLU A 183 5.71 -1.52 -16.77
N GLN A 184 6.87 -1.97 -17.25
CA GLN A 184 7.00 -2.62 -18.55
C GLN A 184 6.20 -3.92 -18.58
N LEU A 185 6.33 -4.78 -17.57
CA LEU A 185 5.59 -6.02 -17.42
C LEU A 185 4.07 -5.78 -17.45
N ARG A 186 3.58 -4.75 -16.76
CA ARG A 186 2.17 -4.40 -16.74
C ARG A 186 1.67 -3.95 -18.12
N LYS A 187 2.48 -3.14 -18.85
CA LYS A 187 2.16 -2.73 -20.22
C LYS A 187 2.09 -3.93 -21.16
N VAL A 188 3.10 -4.80 -21.12
CA VAL A 188 3.17 -6.00 -21.97
C VAL A 188 2.02 -6.94 -21.64
N ARG A 189 1.75 -7.26 -20.37
CA ARG A 189 0.63 -8.12 -19.96
C ARG A 189 -0.72 -7.60 -20.46
N LYS A 190 -0.95 -6.28 -20.34
CA LYS A 190 -2.19 -5.65 -20.83
C LYS A 190 -2.29 -5.73 -22.36
N ALA A 191 -1.19 -5.56 -23.08
CA ALA A 191 -1.15 -5.67 -24.53
C ALA A 191 -1.42 -7.13 -24.99
N VAL A 192 -0.74 -8.11 -24.38
CA VAL A 192 -0.94 -9.53 -24.64
C VAL A 192 -2.40 -9.90 -24.43
N SER A 193 -2.99 -9.64 -23.25
CA SER A 193 -4.38 -9.96 -22.95
C SER A 193 -5.37 -9.34 -23.97
N ARG A 194 -5.14 -8.08 -24.35
CA ARG A 194 -5.98 -7.38 -25.32
C ARG A 194 -5.84 -7.96 -26.74
N LEU A 195 -4.60 -8.27 -27.15
CA LEU A 195 -4.33 -8.83 -28.47
C LEU A 195 -4.87 -10.26 -28.59
N THR A 196 -4.68 -11.11 -27.56
CA THR A 196 -5.22 -12.47 -27.52
C THR A 196 -6.75 -12.45 -27.65
N ALA A 197 -7.43 -11.58 -26.91
CA ALA A 197 -8.89 -11.44 -27.01
C ALA A 197 -9.38 -10.92 -28.38
N ARG A 198 -8.54 -10.19 -29.12
CA ARG A 198 -8.88 -9.66 -30.45
C ARG A 198 -8.57 -10.62 -31.59
N LEU A 199 -7.44 -11.35 -31.47
CA LEU A 199 -6.90 -12.19 -32.53
C LEU A 199 -7.32 -13.65 -32.40
N ASP A 200 -7.87 -14.03 -31.24
CA ASP A 200 -8.21 -15.41 -30.85
C ASP A 200 -7.01 -16.40 -30.98
N ARG A 201 -5.79 -15.84 -30.83
CA ARG A 201 -4.50 -16.57 -30.80
C ARG A 201 -3.50 -15.82 -29.95
N GLU A 202 -2.39 -16.47 -29.62
CA GLU A 202 -1.26 -15.78 -28.99
C GLU A 202 -0.65 -14.73 -29.95
N PRO A 203 -0.41 -13.50 -29.47
CA PRO A 203 0.20 -12.46 -30.27
C PRO A 203 1.70 -12.71 -30.48
N THR A 204 2.19 -12.35 -31.64
CA THR A 204 3.63 -12.40 -31.96
C THR A 204 4.38 -11.27 -31.26
N LEU A 205 5.72 -11.42 -31.12
CA LEU A 205 6.59 -10.42 -30.54
C LEU A 205 6.44 -9.05 -31.25
N ALA A 206 6.36 -9.04 -32.58
CA ALA A 206 6.18 -7.82 -33.37
C ALA A 206 4.86 -7.11 -33.06
N GLU A 207 3.75 -7.84 -32.97
CA GLU A 207 2.42 -7.30 -32.61
C GLU A 207 2.40 -6.71 -31.21
N ILE A 208 3.16 -7.31 -30.25
CA ILE A 208 3.29 -6.77 -28.89
C ILE A 208 4.13 -5.49 -28.90
N CYS A 209 5.23 -5.44 -29.64
CA CYS A 209 6.07 -4.26 -29.81
C CYS A 209 5.25 -3.10 -30.38
N ASP A 210 4.51 -3.33 -31.44
CA ASP A 210 3.64 -2.32 -32.09
C ASP A 210 2.58 -1.80 -31.12
N ALA A 211 1.96 -2.71 -30.34
CA ALA A 211 0.91 -2.34 -29.38
C ALA A 211 1.42 -1.60 -28.14
N THR A 212 2.69 -1.79 -27.75
CA THR A 212 3.27 -1.23 -26.53
C THR A 212 4.20 -0.06 -26.79
N GLY A 213 4.76 0.05 -28.02
CA GLY A 213 5.82 1.00 -28.37
C GLY A 213 7.15 0.70 -27.68
N LEU A 214 7.36 -0.54 -27.20
CA LEU A 214 8.57 -0.95 -26.52
C LEU A 214 9.51 -1.65 -27.50
N ASP A 215 10.81 -1.51 -27.27
CA ASP A 215 11.87 -2.21 -27.98
C ASP A 215 11.73 -3.74 -27.82
N PRO A 216 12.03 -4.55 -28.86
CA PRO A 216 11.90 -6.01 -28.82
C PRO A 216 12.63 -6.68 -27.65
N GLY A 217 13.84 -6.20 -27.30
CA GLY A 217 14.57 -6.71 -26.15
C GLY A 217 13.86 -6.50 -24.80
N LYS A 218 13.19 -5.35 -24.64
CA LYS A 218 12.39 -5.05 -23.43
C LYS A 218 11.12 -5.89 -23.37
N VAL A 219 10.48 -6.11 -24.51
CA VAL A 219 9.29 -6.98 -24.61
C VAL A 219 9.66 -8.42 -24.29
N GLN A 220 10.75 -8.93 -24.86
CA GLN A 220 11.24 -10.29 -24.58
C GLN A 220 11.57 -10.47 -23.09
N ALA A 221 12.33 -9.55 -22.50
CA ALA A 221 12.63 -9.59 -21.06
C ALA A 221 11.37 -9.58 -20.19
N ALA A 222 10.33 -8.80 -20.59
CA ALA A 222 9.07 -8.79 -19.89
C ALA A 222 8.30 -10.10 -20.04
N LEU A 223 8.31 -10.74 -21.21
CA LEU A 223 7.71 -12.06 -21.44
C LEU A 223 8.39 -13.15 -20.61
N ASP A 224 9.72 -13.14 -20.53
CA ASP A 224 10.47 -14.08 -19.70
C ASP A 224 10.14 -13.93 -18.22
N LEU A 225 9.97 -12.69 -17.75
CA LEU A 225 9.51 -12.41 -16.40
C LEU A 225 8.03 -12.79 -16.13
N MET A 226 7.22 -13.03 -17.18
CA MET A 226 5.84 -13.50 -17.03
C MET A 226 5.76 -15.00 -16.74
N ARG A 227 6.79 -15.76 -16.99
CA ARG A 227 6.81 -17.21 -16.75
C ARG A 227 6.58 -17.49 -15.26
N PRO A 228 5.69 -18.45 -14.92
CA PRO A 228 5.44 -18.82 -13.54
C PRO A 228 6.66 -19.54 -12.96
N ILE A 229 6.99 -19.23 -11.71
CA ILE A 229 7.95 -20.00 -10.93
C ILE A 229 7.26 -21.29 -10.50
N ARG A 230 7.94 -22.43 -10.66
CA ARG A 230 7.46 -23.75 -10.22
C ARG A 230 8.17 -24.17 -8.94
N SER A 231 7.45 -24.90 -8.08
CA SER A 231 8.09 -25.54 -6.92
C SER A 231 8.97 -26.70 -7.37
N LEU A 232 10.16 -26.83 -6.77
CA LEU A 232 11.02 -28.00 -6.96
C LEU A 232 10.39 -29.27 -6.36
N ASP A 233 9.52 -29.14 -5.38
CA ASP A 233 8.75 -30.22 -4.78
C ASP A 233 7.52 -30.61 -5.57
N ALA A 234 7.26 -29.96 -6.72
CA ALA A 234 6.14 -30.32 -7.58
C ALA A 234 6.30 -31.77 -8.07
N LEU A 235 5.26 -32.56 -7.91
CA LEU A 235 5.22 -33.95 -8.38
C LEU A 235 5.07 -33.97 -9.90
N LEU A 236 5.81 -34.85 -10.54
CA LEU A 236 5.80 -35.08 -11.98
C LEU A 236 5.17 -36.44 -12.28
N GLY A 237 4.30 -36.50 -13.30
CA GLY A 237 3.62 -37.70 -13.76
C GLY A 237 2.31 -38.01 -12.98
N ASP A 238 1.53 -38.92 -13.53
CA ASP A 238 0.22 -39.30 -12.98
C ASP A 238 0.34 -40.18 -11.72
N GLU A 239 1.45 -40.85 -11.50
CA GLU A 239 1.72 -41.72 -10.34
C GLU A 239 2.32 -40.97 -9.15
N GLY A 240 2.77 -39.71 -9.31
CA GLY A 240 3.13 -38.81 -8.23
C GLY A 240 4.39 -39.16 -7.43
N ASP A 241 5.21 -40.07 -7.92
CA ASP A 241 6.39 -40.57 -7.18
C ASP A 241 7.67 -39.76 -7.44
N LEU A 242 7.72 -38.94 -8.48
CA LEU A 242 8.91 -38.20 -8.89
C LEU A 242 8.72 -36.69 -8.65
N ARG A 243 9.66 -36.07 -7.98
CA ARG A 243 9.69 -34.61 -7.79
C ARG A 243 10.48 -33.93 -8.91
N LEU A 244 10.13 -32.67 -9.20
CA LEU A 244 10.89 -31.86 -10.18
C LEU A 244 12.36 -31.74 -9.77
N SER A 245 12.67 -31.67 -8.46
CA SER A 245 14.05 -31.66 -7.93
C SER A 245 14.86 -32.90 -8.31
N ASP A 246 14.21 -34.06 -8.43
CA ASP A 246 14.89 -35.33 -8.68
C ASP A 246 15.32 -35.48 -10.15
N VAL A 247 14.69 -34.71 -11.04
CA VAL A 247 14.95 -34.69 -12.50
C VAL A 247 15.96 -33.62 -12.89
N LEU A 248 16.09 -32.56 -12.07
CA LEU A 248 17.00 -31.46 -12.35
C LEU A 248 18.44 -31.85 -11.94
N VAL A 249 19.26 -32.17 -12.92
CA VAL A 249 20.70 -32.36 -12.72
C VAL A 249 21.36 -30.98 -12.69
N ALA A 250 22.14 -30.69 -11.65
CA ALA A 250 22.99 -29.52 -11.61
C ALA A 250 24.00 -29.62 -12.78
N GLN A 251 23.87 -28.74 -13.77
CA GLN A 251 24.93 -28.56 -14.74
C GLN A 251 26.08 -27.91 -13.97
N GLY A 252 27.14 -28.68 -13.73
CA GLY A 252 28.33 -28.17 -13.09
C GLY A 252 28.95 -27.04 -13.92
N THR A 253 29.30 -25.97 -13.22
CA THR A 253 30.16 -24.87 -13.71
C THR A 253 31.52 -25.36 -14.04
#